data_17c2432db339849895e3d8bba517c63f
#
_entry.id   17c2432db339849895e3d8bba517c63f
#
_cell.length_a   1.000
_cell.length_b   1.000
_cell.length_c   1.000
_cell.angle_alpha   90.00
_cell.angle_beta   90.00
_cell.angle_gamma   90.00
#
_symmetry.space_group_name_H-M   'P 1'
#
loop_
_entity.id
_entity.type
_entity.pdbx_description
1 polymer ?
#
loop_
_entity_poly.entity_id
_entity_poly.type
_entity_poly.pdbx_seq_one_letter_code
_entity_poly.pdbx_strand_id
1 'polypeptide(L)'
;MRTAALAASLLLALLPGESAAARPADSNEFLDMDLAQLMNITVTSVAKKEQQLQDAPAAVYVITQEDIRRSGVTTVPEALAMAPGLQVARVSASSWSVASRGFSGFTSNKLLVLMDGRSVYSPAFSSTFWDEQNTLLEDIERIEVIRGPGATMWGANAVNGVINIITRKAQDTHGTLVRFGAGNEERVLAGGRWGGPISDTASGRMYLTYNDHATNRLAAGGAEANDAWQPAQGGFRLDGAPTGGREWTLQGDLVHNDGDQI
;
A
#
# COMPACT_ATOMS: atom_id res chain seq x y z
N MET A 1 -29.97 6.13 23.66
CA MET A 1 -29.24 6.57 24.88
C MET A 1 -27.91 7.16 24.40
N ARG A 2 -27.47 8.24 24.96
CA ARG A 2 -26.58 9.28 24.45
C ARG A 2 -25.16 8.75 24.14
N THR A 3 -24.76 8.78 22.88
CA THR A 3 -23.38 8.62 22.44
C THR A 3 -22.68 9.98 22.57
N ALA A 4 -21.62 10.01 23.36
CA ALA A 4 -20.79 11.19 23.55
C ALA A 4 -19.94 11.41 22.31
N ALA A 5 -20.20 12.51 21.61
CA ALA A 5 -19.34 13.02 20.56
C ALA A 5 -18.05 13.55 21.18
N LEU A 6 -16.94 12.88 20.99
CA LEU A 6 -15.61 13.42 21.25
C LEU A 6 -15.23 14.34 20.10
N ALA A 7 -15.50 15.63 20.26
CA ALA A 7 -15.00 16.67 19.39
C ALA A 7 -13.49 16.83 19.65
N ALA A 8 -12.66 16.29 18.79
CA ALA A 8 -11.23 16.61 18.73
C ALA A 8 -11.10 17.99 18.08
N SER A 9 -10.99 19.03 18.90
CA SER A 9 -10.64 20.37 18.43
C SER A 9 -9.17 20.37 18.01
N LEU A 10 -8.92 20.25 16.73
CA LEU A 10 -7.60 20.43 16.13
C LEU A 10 -7.31 21.93 16.09
N LEU A 11 -6.48 22.40 17.01
CA LEU A 11 -5.99 23.78 17.03
C LEU A 11 -5.00 23.93 15.87
N LEU A 12 -5.47 24.50 14.75
CA LEU A 12 -4.65 24.83 13.59
C LEU A 12 -3.81 26.07 13.93
N ALA A 13 -2.58 25.87 14.39
CA ALA A 13 -1.61 26.95 14.52
C ALA A 13 -1.19 27.40 13.10
N LEU A 14 -1.65 28.56 12.69
CA LEU A 14 -1.18 29.27 11.50
C LEU A 14 0.28 29.70 11.72
N LEU A 15 1.21 28.92 11.19
CA LEU A 15 2.57 29.41 10.93
C LEU A 15 2.59 30.05 9.55
N PRO A 16 3.23 31.22 9.37
CA PRO A 16 3.40 31.80 8.06
C PRO A 16 4.40 30.93 7.27
N GLY A 17 3.88 30.05 6.42
CA GLY A 17 4.69 29.28 5.50
C GLY A 17 4.96 30.11 4.26
N GLU A 18 6.22 30.33 3.94
CA GLU A 18 6.63 30.77 2.60
C GLU A 18 6.06 29.78 1.58
N SER A 19 5.23 30.30 0.69
CA SER A 19 4.70 29.57 -0.46
C SER A 19 5.85 29.25 -1.40
N ALA A 20 6.45 28.07 -1.24
CA ALA A 20 7.27 27.49 -2.29
C ALA A 20 6.35 27.14 -3.47
N ALA A 21 6.35 27.99 -4.49
CA ALA A 21 5.65 27.71 -5.73
C ALA A 21 6.14 26.36 -6.27
N ALA A 22 5.24 25.39 -6.29
CA ALA A 22 5.48 24.11 -6.94
C ALA A 22 5.82 24.37 -8.40
N ARG A 23 7.04 24.06 -8.82
CA ARG A 23 7.39 24.02 -10.23
C ARG A 23 6.47 23.01 -10.91
N PRO A 24 5.86 23.34 -12.06
CA PRO A 24 5.15 22.35 -12.83
C PRO A 24 6.13 21.22 -13.19
N ALA A 25 5.79 20.00 -12.84
CA ALA A 25 6.56 18.84 -13.25
C ALA A 25 6.56 18.81 -14.79
N ASP A 26 7.73 18.87 -15.38
CA ASP A 26 7.90 18.81 -16.83
C ASP A 26 7.36 17.44 -17.30
N SER A 27 6.30 17.47 -18.11
CA SER A 27 5.64 16.29 -18.64
C SER A 27 6.50 15.47 -19.64
N ASN A 28 7.71 15.93 -19.91
CA ASN A 28 8.63 15.30 -20.85
C ASN A 28 9.71 14.41 -20.20
N GLU A 29 9.82 14.40 -18.88
CA GLU A 29 10.88 13.63 -18.19
C GLU A 29 10.76 12.11 -18.40
N PHE A 30 9.60 11.62 -18.82
CA PHE A 30 9.35 10.20 -19.08
C PHE A 30 9.65 9.73 -20.52
N LEU A 31 9.71 10.65 -21.47
CA LEU A 31 10.16 10.32 -22.83
C LEU A 31 11.68 10.21 -22.91
N ASP A 32 12.38 10.73 -21.90
CA ASP A 32 13.85 10.74 -21.80
C ASP A 32 14.38 9.68 -20.79
N MET A 33 13.53 8.86 -20.16
CA MET A 33 14.04 7.70 -19.41
C MET A 33 14.70 6.74 -20.38
N ASP A 34 16.01 6.74 -20.39
CA ASP A 34 16.81 5.84 -21.18
C ASP A 34 16.45 4.38 -20.83
N LEU A 35 16.34 3.53 -21.84
CA LEU A 35 16.12 2.08 -21.69
C LEU A 35 17.06 1.47 -20.64
N ALA A 36 18.23 2.05 -20.43
CA ALA A 36 19.18 1.69 -19.38
C ALA A 36 18.64 1.95 -17.95
N GLN A 37 17.82 2.96 -17.75
CA GLN A 37 17.21 3.22 -16.44
C GLN A 37 16.07 2.23 -16.12
N LEU A 38 15.31 1.84 -17.14
CA LEU A 38 14.30 0.79 -17.01
C LEU A 38 14.94 -0.60 -16.77
N MET A 39 16.16 -0.83 -17.29
CA MET A 39 16.90 -2.06 -17.06
C MET A 39 17.56 -2.15 -15.68
N ASN A 40 17.71 -1.04 -14.98
CA ASN A 40 18.32 -0.96 -13.64
C ASN A 40 17.33 -1.13 -12.47
N ILE A 41 16.09 -1.56 -12.74
CA ILE A 41 15.13 -1.85 -11.66
C ILE A 41 15.65 -3.02 -10.85
N THR A 42 15.89 -2.78 -9.55
CA THR A 42 16.28 -3.83 -8.61
C THR A 42 15.03 -4.47 -8.01
N VAL A 43 15.06 -5.80 -7.92
CA VAL A 43 14.03 -6.60 -7.27
C VAL A 43 14.64 -7.42 -6.13
N THR A 44 13.90 -7.60 -5.06
CA THR A 44 14.37 -8.33 -3.88
C THR A 44 13.64 -9.65 -3.68
N SER A 45 12.44 -9.77 -4.23
CA SER A 45 11.53 -10.86 -3.92
C SER A 45 11.91 -12.20 -4.53
N VAL A 46 12.68 -12.24 -5.60
CA VAL A 46 13.00 -13.51 -6.29
C VAL A 46 14.07 -14.31 -5.55
N ALA A 47 15.09 -13.65 -5.03
CA ALA A 47 16.23 -14.32 -4.38
C ALA A 47 16.39 -13.95 -2.88
N LYS A 48 15.47 -13.18 -2.31
CA LYS A 48 15.61 -12.54 -0.98
C LYS A 48 16.89 -11.69 -0.87
N LYS A 49 17.38 -11.22 -2.02
CA LYS A 49 18.53 -10.33 -2.19
C LYS A 49 18.22 -9.36 -3.31
N GLU A 50 18.77 -8.18 -3.22
CA GLU A 50 18.70 -7.22 -4.32
C GLU A 50 19.42 -7.78 -5.55
N GLN A 51 18.72 -7.81 -6.68
CA GLN A 51 19.25 -8.20 -7.98
C GLN A 51 18.55 -7.39 -9.07
N GLN A 52 19.19 -7.27 -10.22
CA GLN A 52 18.56 -6.61 -11.35
C GLN A 52 17.37 -7.43 -11.87
N LEU A 53 16.31 -6.77 -12.30
CA LEU A 53 15.09 -7.42 -12.78
C LEU A 53 15.39 -8.40 -13.94
N GLN A 54 16.31 -8.03 -14.81
CA GLN A 54 16.74 -8.86 -15.96
C GLN A 54 17.43 -10.17 -15.55
N ASP A 55 18.07 -10.20 -14.37
CA ASP A 55 18.78 -11.39 -13.86
C ASP A 55 17.87 -12.27 -13.01
N ALA A 56 16.62 -11.86 -12.79
CA ALA A 56 15.67 -12.60 -11.99
C ALA A 56 15.21 -13.87 -12.72
N PRO A 57 15.40 -15.09 -12.14
CA PRO A 57 14.98 -16.34 -12.76
C PRO A 57 13.47 -16.60 -12.68
N ALA A 58 12.66 -15.54 -12.63
CA ALA A 58 11.21 -15.60 -12.55
C ALA A 58 10.57 -14.44 -13.32
N ALA A 59 9.32 -14.63 -13.74
CA ALA A 59 8.55 -13.57 -14.36
C ALA A 59 8.07 -12.57 -13.27
N VAL A 60 8.81 -11.49 -13.07
CA VAL A 60 8.51 -10.43 -12.14
C VAL A 60 7.89 -9.25 -12.88
N TYR A 61 6.85 -8.67 -12.29
CA TYR A 61 6.32 -7.36 -12.68
C TYR A 61 6.48 -6.41 -11.51
N VAL A 62 6.96 -5.21 -11.77
CA VAL A 62 7.16 -4.18 -10.76
C VAL A 62 6.19 -3.05 -11.03
N ILE A 63 5.39 -2.71 -10.03
CA ILE A 63 4.55 -1.50 -10.00
C ILE A 63 5.34 -0.48 -9.19
N THR A 64 5.75 0.57 -9.84
CA THR A 64 6.55 1.64 -9.20
C THR A 64 5.64 2.62 -8.45
N GLN A 65 6.23 3.42 -7.56
CA GLN A 65 5.51 4.52 -6.90
C GLN A 65 4.93 5.50 -7.93
N GLU A 66 5.62 5.72 -9.03
CA GLU A 66 5.15 6.61 -10.08
C GLU A 66 3.93 6.04 -10.82
N ASP A 67 3.89 4.72 -11.06
CA ASP A 67 2.71 4.07 -11.63
C ASP A 67 1.52 4.21 -10.69
N ILE A 68 1.71 3.99 -9.38
CA ILE A 68 0.66 4.17 -8.37
C ILE A 68 0.15 5.61 -8.38
N ARG A 69 1.03 6.59 -8.35
CA ARG A 69 0.69 8.01 -8.33
C ARG A 69 -0.08 8.43 -9.59
N ARG A 70 0.33 7.96 -10.76
CA ARG A 70 -0.30 8.31 -12.05
C ARG A 70 -1.60 7.61 -12.30
N SER A 71 -1.79 6.42 -11.77
CA SER A 71 -3.03 5.66 -11.96
C SER A 71 -4.23 6.26 -11.24
N GLY A 72 -4.00 7.07 -10.21
CA GLY A 72 -5.06 7.66 -9.39
C GLY A 72 -5.78 6.65 -8.49
N VAL A 73 -5.21 5.46 -8.31
CA VAL A 73 -5.75 4.44 -7.39
C VAL A 73 -5.66 4.91 -5.95
N THR A 74 -6.57 4.44 -5.13
CA THR A 74 -6.70 4.84 -3.72
C THR A 74 -6.42 3.72 -2.75
N THR A 75 -6.39 2.47 -3.24
CA THR A 75 -6.16 1.26 -2.45
C THR A 75 -5.06 0.38 -3.04
N VAL A 76 -4.44 -0.45 -2.18
CA VAL A 76 -3.42 -1.41 -2.62
C VAL A 76 -3.98 -2.44 -3.64
N PRO A 77 -5.18 -3.03 -3.46
CA PRO A 77 -5.73 -3.94 -4.46
C PRO A 77 -5.93 -3.28 -5.83
N GLU A 78 -6.35 -2.03 -5.89
CA GLU A 78 -6.47 -1.30 -7.15
C GLU A 78 -5.10 -1.15 -7.85
N ALA A 79 -4.04 -0.85 -7.09
CA ALA A 79 -2.70 -0.82 -7.64
C ALA A 79 -2.29 -2.18 -8.22
N LEU A 80 -2.66 -3.28 -7.57
CA LEU A 80 -2.36 -4.63 -8.04
C LEU A 80 -3.07 -4.98 -9.36
N ALA A 81 -4.18 -4.33 -9.69
CA ALA A 81 -4.88 -4.52 -10.97
C ALA A 81 -4.02 -4.12 -12.19
N MET A 82 -2.99 -3.29 -11.98
CA MET A 82 -2.03 -2.92 -13.04
C MET A 82 -1.09 -4.08 -13.42
N ALA A 83 -0.93 -5.09 -12.56
CA ALA A 83 -0.03 -6.20 -12.82
C ALA A 83 -0.65 -7.23 -13.78
N PRO A 84 -0.04 -7.46 -14.95
CA PRO A 84 -0.54 -8.45 -15.90
C PRO A 84 -0.58 -9.86 -15.28
N GLY A 85 -1.72 -10.55 -15.42
CA GLY A 85 -1.92 -11.91 -14.93
C GLY A 85 -2.41 -11.99 -13.48
N LEU A 86 -2.63 -10.88 -12.80
CA LEU A 86 -3.46 -10.81 -11.62
C LEU A 86 -4.93 -10.55 -12.01
N GLN A 87 -5.81 -11.20 -11.31
CA GLN A 87 -7.26 -10.97 -11.34
C GLN A 87 -7.62 -10.26 -10.05
N VAL A 88 -8.02 -9.01 -10.16
CA VAL A 88 -8.44 -8.19 -9.02
C VAL A 88 -9.89 -7.83 -9.20
N ALA A 89 -10.71 -8.18 -8.23
CA ALA A 89 -12.14 -7.88 -8.25
C ALA A 89 -12.56 -7.34 -6.88
N ARG A 90 -13.29 -6.24 -6.90
CA ARG A 90 -13.96 -5.72 -5.71
C ARG A 90 -15.24 -6.51 -5.49
N VAL A 91 -15.38 -7.12 -4.33
CA VAL A 91 -16.52 -7.97 -3.98
C VAL A 91 -17.58 -7.16 -3.21
N SER A 92 -17.13 -6.30 -2.30
CA SER A 92 -17.96 -5.34 -1.55
C SER A 92 -17.20 -4.04 -1.38
N ALA A 93 -17.73 -3.07 -0.63
CA ALA A 93 -17.03 -1.83 -0.36
C ALA A 93 -15.67 -2.06 0.34
N SER A 94 -15.58 -3.06 1.22
CA SER A 94 -14.39 -3.40 2.00
C SER A 94 -13.60 -4.61 1.47
N SER A 95 -14.23 -5.47 0.66
CA SER A 95 -13.67 -6.78 0.35
C SER A 95 -13.17 -6.87 -1.09
N TRP A 96 -11.97 -7.45 -1.25
CA TRP A 96 -11.32 -7.65 -2.52
C TRP A 96 -10.90 -9.10 -2.72
N SER A 97 -11.05 -9.59 -3.94
CA SER A 97 -10.46 -10.85 -4.38
C SER A 97 -9.26 -10.55 -5.26
N VAL A 98 -8.08 -10.96 -4.81
CA VAL A 98 -6.84 -10.87 -5.58
C VAL A 98 -6.32 -12.26 -5.84
N ALA A 99 -6.26 -12.64 -7.10
CA ALA A 99 -5.92 -13.99 -7.50
C ALA A 99 -5.05 -14.01 -8.76
N SER A 100 -4.47 -15.14 -9.04
CA SER A 100 -3.73 -15.41 -10.28
C SER A 100 -4.14 -16.77 -10.83
N ARG A 101 -4.14 -16.91 -12.16
CA ARG A 101 -4.38 -18.17 -12.86
C ARG A 101 -5.74 -18.82 -12.57
N GLY A 102 -6.79 -18.03 -12.44
CA GLY A 102 -8.18 -18.53 -12.28
C GLY A 102 -8.54 -19.04 -10.89
N PHE A 103 -7.66 -18.89 -9.89
CA PHE A 103 -7.95 -19.26 -8.49
C PHE A 103 -8.60 -18.10 -7.72
N SER A 104 -9.54 -17.42 -8.37
CA SER A 104 -10.28 -16.32 -7.76
C SER A 104 -11.38 -16.82 -6.81
N GLY A 105 -11.53 -16.14 -5.69
CA GLY A 105 -12.54 -16.42 -4.69
C GLY A 105 -12.44 -15.43 -3.54
N PHE A 106 -13.45 -15.36 -2.71
CA PHE A 106 -13.47 -14.48 -1.55
C PHE A 106 -12.26 -14.74 -0.61
N THR A 107 -11.89 -16.00 -0.44
CA THR A 107 -10.70 -16.42 0.31
C THR A 107 -9.63 -16.94 -0.64
N SER A 108 -9.01 -16.05 -1.41
CA SER A 108 -7.93 -16.43 -2.30
C SER A 108 -6.65 -16.68 -1.50
N ASN A 109 -6.17 -17.93 -1.47
CA ASN A 109 -5.05 -18.36 -0.61
C ASN A 109 -3.86 -18.94 -1.38
N LYS A 110 -3.77 -18.72 -2.68
CA LYS A 110 -2.69 -19.25 -3.53
C LYS A 110 -1.61 -18.23 -3.87
N LEU A 111 -1.78 -16.99 -3.40
CA LEU A 111 -0.81 -15.92 -3.48
C LEU A 111 -0.30 -15.60 -2.08
N LEU A 112 1.01 -15.64 -1.91
CA LEU A 112 1.63 -15.11 -0.70
C LEU A 112 1.73 -13.59 -0.84
N VAL A 113 1.21 -12.87 0.14
CA VAL A 113 1.33 -11.41 0.20
C VAL A 113 2.23 -11.03 1.36
N LEU A 114 3.21 -10.20 1.06
CA LEU A 114 4.18 -9.68 2.00
C LEU A 114 4.12 -8.15 2.01
N MET A 115 4.33 -7.57 3.17
CA MET A 115 4.60 -6.14 3.35
C MET A 115 5.89 -5.98 4.13
N ASP A 116 6.90 -5.39 3.51
CA ASP A 116 8.27 -5.28 4.05
C ASP A 116 8.83 -6.62 4.58
N GLY A 117 8.55 -7.70 3.85
CA GLY A 117 8.97 -9.07 4.20
C GLY A 117 8.09 -9.76 5.26
N ARG A 118 7.16 -9.08 5.89
CA ARG A 118 6.16 -9.66 6.80
C ARG A 118 4.98 -10.21 6.02
N SER A 119 4.61 -11.47 6.25
CA SER A 119 3.37 -12.01 5.70
C SER A 119 2.15 -11.33 6.31
N VAL A 120 1.25 -10.83 5.46
CA VAL A 120 -0.04 -10.26 5.84
C VAL A 120 -1.20 -11.26 5.70
N TYR A 121 -0.85 -12.53 5.50
CA TYR A 121 -1.81 -13.63 5.44
C TYR A 121 -2.35 -13.96 6.83
N SER A 122 -3.67 -14.02 6.95
CA SER A 122 -4.35 -14.45 8.17
C SER A 122 -4.57 -15.97 8.17
N PRO A 123 -3.91 -16.73 9.07
CA PRO A 123 -4.11 -18.17 9.15
C PRO A 123 -5.53 -18.56 9.56
N ALA A 124 -6.20 -17.74 10.36
CA ALA A 124 -7.54 -18.01 10.86
C ALA A 124 -8.59 -18.11 9.74
N PHE A 125 -8.41 -17.32 8.68
CA PHE A 125 -9.36 -17.24 7.56
C PHE A 125 -8.76 -17.73 6.24
N SER A 126 -7.49 -18.15 6.27
CA SER A 126 -6.77 -18.64 5.09
C SER A 126 -6.77 -17.63 3.92
N SER A 127 -6.61 -16.33 4.21
CA SER A 127 -6.72 -15.26 3.23
C SER A 127 -5.91 -14.04 3.64
N THR A 128 -5.72 -13.11 2.72
CA THR A 128 -5.25 -11.74 3.00
C THR A 128 -6.47 -10.82 3.10
N PHE A 129 -6.61 -10.15 4.22
CA PHE A 129 -7.62 -9.11 4.42
C PHE A 129 -7.10 -7.80 3.87
N TRP A 130 -7.63 -7.39 2.73
CA TRP A 130 -7.19 -6.19 2.04
C TRP A 130 -7.72 -4.90 2.68
N ASP A 131 -8.82 -5.00 3.39
CA ASP A 131 -9.40 -3.93 4.20
C ASP A 131 -8.52 -3.53 5.41
N GLU A 132 -7.67 -4.45 5.85
CA GLU A 132 -6.66 -4.20 6.89
C GLU A 132 -5.34 -3.65 6.32
N GLN A 133 -5.19 -3.58 5.00
CA GLN A 133 -3.97 -3.11 4.32
C GLN A 133 -4.16 -1.69 3.76
N ASN A 134 -4.59 -0.77 4.62
CA ASN A 134 -4.89 0.61 4.25
C ASN A 134 -3.71 1.56 4.54
N THR A 135 -2.51 1.13 4.15
CA THR A 135 -1.30 1.95 4.28
C THR A 135 -1.34 3.16 3.35
N LEU A 136 -0.58 4.20 3.71
CA LEU A 136 -0.43 5.38 2.87
C LEU A 136 0.29 5.00 1.55
N LEU A 137 -0.41 5.09 0.41
CA LEU A 137 0.13 4.65 -0.88
C LEU A 137 1.38 5.43 -1.29
N GLU A 138 1.51 6.68 -0.87
CA GLU A 138 2.66 7.53 -1.10
C GLU A 138 3.93 7.02 -0.39
N ASP A 139 3.77 6.13 0.59
CA ASP A 139 4.88 5.50 1.30
C ASP A 139 5.30 4.16 0.68
N ILE A 140 4.55 3.64 -0.27
CA ILE A 140 4.96 2.47 -1.04
C ILE A 140 6.06 2.89 -2.01
N GLU A 141 7.19 2.22 -1.95
CA GLU A 141 8.29 2.41 -2.89
C GLU A 141 8.00 1.70 -4.21
N ARG A 142 7.60 0.42 -4.11
CA ARG A 142 7.21 -0.42 -5.23
C ARG A 142 6.45 -1.65 -4.77
N ILE A 143 5.75 -2.29 -5.70
CA ILE A 143 5.12 -3.59 -5.48
C ILE A 143 5.71 -4.57 -6.48
N GLU A 144 6.33 -5.64 -6.00
CA GLU A 144 6.90 -6.71 -6.82
C GLU A 144 5.91 -7.87 -6.89
N VAL A 145 5.52 -8.24 -8.11
CA VAL A 145 4.59 -9.35 -8.37
C VAL A 145 5.34 -10.47 -9.09
N ILE A 146 5.67 -11.53 -8.36
CA ILE A 146 6.27 -12.74 -8.91
C ILE A 146 5.15 -13.65 -9.41
N ARG A 147 5.18 -13.96 -10.69
CA ARG A 147 4.19 -14.83 -11.33
C ARG A 147 4.75 -16.24 -11.48
N GLY A 148 4.16 -17.18 -10.79
CA GLY A 148 4.58 -18.58 -10.84
C GLY A 148 4.86 -19.16 -9.46
N PRO A 149 5.23 -20.44 -9.39
CA PRO A 149 5.45 -21.12 -8.13
C PRO A 149 6.67 -20.55 -7.40
N GLY A 150 6.42 -19.95 -6.22
CA GLY A 150 7.45 -19.43 -5.33
C GLY A 150 7.62 -20.25 -4.06
N ALA A 151 6.89 -21.36 -3.93
CA ALA A 151 6.81 -22.13 -2.68
C ALA A 151 8.16 -22.66 -2.20
N THR A 152 9.10 -22.95 -3.09
CA THR A 152 10.44 -23.40 -2.74
C THR A 152 11.26 -22.36 -1.99
N MET A 153 11.04 -21.08 -2.28
CA MET A 153 11.74 -19.96 -1.65
C MET A 153 10.96 -19.33 -0.50
N TRP A 154 9.63 -19.27 -0.66
CA TRP A 154 8.75 -18.49 0.20
C TRP A 154 7.83 -19.33 1.06
N GLY A 155 7.76 -20.65 0.82
CA GLY A 155 6.95 -21.59 1.61
C GLY A 155 5.48 -21.62 1.21
N ALA A 156 4.63 -21.96 2.18
CA ALA A 156 3.21 -22.11 1.96
C ALA A 156 2.54 -20.85 1.40
N ASN A 157 1.44 -21.02 0.67
CA ASN A 157 0.67 -19.97 0.00
C ASN A 157 1.33 -19.32 -1.24
N ALA A 158 2.63 -19.49 -1.47
CA ALA A 158 3.31 -19.03 -2.69
C ALA A 158 3.13 -20.01 -3.86
N VAL A 159 1.91 -20.50 -4.09
CA VAL A 159 1.61 -21.54 -5.11
C VAL A 159 1.55 -20.92 -6.50
N ASN A 160 0.81 -19.83 -6.65
CA ASN A 160 0.59 -19.15 -7.92
C ASN A 160 1.44 -17.90 -8.09
N GLY A 161 2.04 -17.43 -7.02
CA GLY A 161 2.90 -16.26 -7.02
C GLY A 161 3.13 -15.66 -5.64
N VAL A 162 3.92 -14.59 -5.64
CA VAL A 162 4.21 -13.78 -4.46
C VAL A 162 3.98 -12.32 -4.81
N ILE A 163 3.32 -11.61 -3.93
CA ILE A 163 3.19 -10.16 -3.98
C ILE A 163 4.00 -9.62 -2.81
N ASN A 164 4.97 -8.76 -3.08
CA ASN A 164 5.77 -8.11 -2.05
C ASN A 164 5.61 -6.60 -2.17
N ILE A 165 4.98 -6.00 -1.18
CA ILE A 165 4.77 -4.57 -1.05
C ILE A 165 5.94 -4.04 -0.24
N ILE A 166 6.72 -3.15 -0.83
CA ILE A 166 7.92 -2.59 -0.21
C ILE A 166 7.66 -1.12 0.04
N THR A 167 7.78 -0.71 1.31
CA THR A 167 7.61 0.68 1.68
C THR A 167 8.96 1.40 1.74
N ARG A 168 8.95 2.71 1.50
CA ARG A 168 10.14 3.56 1.58
C ARG A 168 10.77 3.49 2.96
N LYS A 169 12.08 3.58 3.03
CA LYS A 169 12.79 3.74 4.30
C LYS A 169 12.40 5.07 4.96
N ALA A 170 12.45 5.13 6.29
CA ALA A 170 12.09 6.33 7.05
C ALA A 170 12.95 7.56 6.66
N GLN A 171 14.22 7.32 6.33
CA GLN A 171 15.14 8.37 5.88
C GLN A 171 14.71 9.01 4.55
N ASP A 172 13.99 8.28 3.69
CA ASP A 172 13.53 8.76 2.37
C ASP A 172 12.16 9.44 2.45
N THR A 173 11.61 9.59 3.66
CA THR A 173 10.28 10.11 3.91
C THR A 173 10.27 11.27 4.91
N HIS A 174 11.36 12.01 5.01
CA HIS A 174 11.43 13.20 5.86
C HIS A 174 10.45 14.28 5.40
N GLY A 175 9.98 15.07 6.35
CA GLY A 175 9.01 16.14 6.12
C GLY A 175 7.57 15.70 6.42
N THR A 176 6.63 16.54 6.01
CA THR A 176 5.20 16.36 6.22
C THR A 176 4.51 16.13 4.88
N LEU A 177 3.63 15.15 4.83
CA LEU A 177 2.73 14.90 3.71
C LEU A 177 1.31 14.94 4.23
N VAL A 178 0.42 15.58 3.48
CA VAL A 178 -1.02 15.57 3.73
C VAL A 178 -1.72 15.20 2.44
N ARG A 179 -2.65 14.28 2.53
CA ARG A 179 -3.50 13.82 1.43
C ARG A 179 -4.95 14.05 1.81
N PHE A 180 -5.72 14.57 0.88
CA PHE A 180 -7.15 14.73 1.03
C PHE A 180 -7.85 14.51 -0.32
N GLY A 181 -8.96 13.81 -0.30
CA GLY A 181 -9.82 13.59 -1.46
C GLY A 181 -11.28 13.45 -1.03
N ALA A 182 -12.18 13.72 -1.94
CA ALA A 182 -13.60 13.51 -1.74
C ALA A 182 -14.28 13.11 -3.07
N GLY A 183 -15.25 12.24 -2.98
CA GLY A 183 -15.96 11.71 -4.14
C GLY A 183 -17.32 11.13 -3.80
N ASN A 184 -17.94 10.47 -4.76
CA ASN A 184 -19.27 9.89 -4.57
C ASN A 184 -19.22 8.52 -3.90
N GLU A 185 -18.22 7.69 -4.26
CA GLU A 185 -18.01 6.36 -3.69
C GLU A 185 -17.06 6.45 -2.49
N GLU A 186 -15.92 7.06 -2.69
CA GLU A 186 -15.02 7.47 -1.60
C GLU A 186 -15.42 8.87 -1.13
N ARG A 187 -16.31 8.93 -0.15
CA ARG A 187 -16.83 10.19 0.38
C ARG A 187 -15.74 11.06 0.97
N VAL A 188 -14.81 10.42 1.67
CA VAL A 188 -13.63 11.07 2.25
C VAL A 188 -12.44 10.13 2.12
N LEU A 189 -11.34 10.70 1.69
CA LEU A 189 -10.03 10.10 1.70
C LEU A 189 -9.10 11.08 2.39
N ALA A 190 -8.59 10.73 3.55
CA ALA A 190 -7.70 11.60 4.32
C ALA A 190 -6.47 10.81 4.76
N GLY A 191 -5.32 11.45 4.73
CA GLY A 191 -4.09 10.84 5.20
C GLY A 191 -3.04 11.89 5.53
N GLY A 192 -2.17 11.54 6.44
CA GLY A 192 -1.04 12.37 6.80
C GLY A 192 0.15 11.55 7.24
N ARG A 193 1.33 12.04 6.97
CA ARG A 193 2.60 11.49 7.41
C ARG A 193 3.50 12.61 7.91
N TRP A 194 4.21 12.30 8.97
CA TRP A 194 5.35 13.08 9.41
C TRP A 194 6.58 12.16 9.53
N GLY A 195 7.74 12.61 9.06
CA GLY A 195 8.99 11.88 9.15
C GLY A 195 10.17 12.83 9.38
N GLY A 196 11.18 12.31 10.06
CA GLY A 196 12.39 13.09 10.35
C GLY A 196 13.51 12.27 11.00
N PRO A 197 14.68 12.87 11.18
CA PRO A 197 15.77 12.25 11.90
C PRO A 197 15.43 12.13 13.40
N ILE A 198 15.76 11.00 13.99
CA ILE A 198 15.65 10.76 15.43
C ILE A 198 17.03 10.92 16.06
N SER A 199 18.07 10.49 15.34
CA SER A 199 19.47 10.67 15.71
C SER A 199 20.33 10.75 14.45
N ASP A 200 21.64 10.91 14.61
CA ASP A 200 22.59 10.95 13.48
C ASP A 200 22.58 9.65 12.64
N THR A 201 22.09 8.56 13.21
CA THR A 201 22.11 7.24 12.59
C THR A 201 20.72 6.59 12.46
N ALA A 202 19.66 7.30 12.84
CA ALA A 202 18.30 6.78 12.80
C ALA A 202 17.29 7.82 12.37
N SER A 203 16.35 7.39 11.55
CA SER A 203 15.18 8.15 11.09
C SER A 203 13.89 7.46 11.47
N GLY A 204 12.83 8.23 11.62
CA GLY A 204 11.50 7.72 11.89
C GLY A 204 10.43 8.42 11.09
N ARG A 205 9.34 7.71 10.87
CA ARG A 205 8.09 8.27 10.33
C ARG A 205 6.90 7.71 11.07
N MET A 206 5.83 8.47 11.09
CA MET A 206 4.49 8.04 11.51
C MET A 206 3.47 8.48 10.48
N TYR A 207 2.40 7.72 10.35
CA TYR A 207 1.31 8.07 9.44
C TYR A 207 -0.05 7.74 10.05
N LEU A 208 -1.07 8.37 9.50
CA LEU A 208 -2.48 8.09 9.76
C LEU A 208 -3.24 8.19 8.45
N THR A 209 -4.15 7.26 8.21
CA THR A 209 -5.11 7.27 7.10
C THR A 209 -6.52 7.09 7.64
N TYR A 210 -7.47 7.71 6.97
CA TYR A 210 -8.90 7.55 7.20
C TYR A 210 -9.62 7.62 5.87
N ASN A 211 -10.49 6.65 5.61
CA ASN A 211 -11.33 6.63 4.42
C ASN A 211 -12.78 6.45 4.85
N ASP A 212 -13.71 6.98 4.06
CA ASP A 212 -15.15 6.77 4.19
C ASP A 212 -15.69 6.34 2.83
N HIS A 213 -16.02 5.05 2.73
CA HIS A 213 -16.60 4.46 1.52
C HIS A 213 -18.12 4.35 1.66
N ALA A 214 -18.81 4.89 0.66
CA ALA A 214 -20.26 4.74 0.56
C ALA A 214 -20.64 3.27 0.35
N THR A 215 -21.86 2.94 0.74
CA THR A 215 -22.45 1.63 0.37
C THR A 215 -22.55 1.48 -1.15
N ASN A 216 -22.27 0.29 -1.63
CA ASN A 216 -22.46 -0.06 -3.04
C ASN A 216 -23.94 -0.23 -3.37
N ARG A 217 -24.23 -0.30 -4.66
CA ARG A 217 -25.56 -0.63 -5.17
C ARG A 217 -25.55 -2.03 -5.77
N LEU A 218 -26.53 -2.83 -5.41
CA LEU A 218 -26.72 -4.16 -5.97
C LEU A 218 -27.02 -4.05 -7.47
N ALA A 219 -26.35 -4.86 -8.28
CA ALA A 219 -26.59 -4.92 -9.72
C ALA A 219 -28.04 -5.31 -10.06
N ALA A 220 -28.67 -6.16 -9.24
CA ALA A 220 -30.06 -6.51 -9.35
C ALA A 220 -30.93 -5.52 -8.57
N GLY A 221 -31.63 -4.64 -9.30
CA GLY A 221 -32.63 -3.74 -8.72
C GLY A 221 -32.11 -2.43 -8.14
N GLY A 222 -30.80 -2.20 -8.08
CA GLY A 222 -30.20 -0.94 -7.63
C GLY A 222 -30.40 -0.58 -6.14
N ALA A 223 -30.81 -1.55 -5.32
CA ALA A 223 -30.91 -1.38 -3.88
C ALA A 223 -29.52 -1.19 -3.25
N GLU A 224 -29.44 -0.56 -2.09
CA GLU A 224 -28.19 -0.44 -1.32
C GLU A 224 -27.72 -1.81 -0.82
N ALA A 225 -26.42 -2.05 -0.89
CA ALA A 225 -25.80 -3.30 -0.43
C ALA A 225 -25.58 -3.31 1.09
N ASN A 226 -25.70 -2.17 1.76
CA ASN A 226 -25.44 -1.97 3.18
C ASN A 226 -24.03 -2.43 3.59
N ASP A 227 -23.05 -2.11 2.75
CA ASP A 227 -21.64 -2.49 2.91
C ASP A 227 -20.73 -1.27 3.08
N ALA A 228 -21.25 -0.16 3.60
CA ALA A 228 -20.45 1.03 3.90
C ALA A 228 -19.27 0.67 4.82
N TRP A 229 -18.12 1.33 4.59
CA TRP A 229 -16.88 0.95 5.25
C TRP A 229 -16.02 2.17 5.58
N GLN A 230 -15.54 2.25 6.83
CA GLN A 230 -14.80 3.38 7.36
C GLN A 230 -13.52 2.91 8.08
N PRO A 231 -12.45 2.60 7.32
CA PRO A 231 -11.18 2.19 7.89
C PRO A 231 -10.39 3.40 8.39
N ALA A 232 -9.76 3.25 9.54
CA ALA A 232 -8.71 4.10 10.03
C ALA A 232 -7.47 3.25 10.31
N GLN A 233 -6.32 3.66 9.80
CA GLN A 233 -5.05 2.97 10.04
C GLN A 233 -4.00 3.98 10.43
N GLY A 234 -3.24 3.68 11.48
CA GLY A 234 -2.08 4.44 11.88
C GLY A 234 -0.88 3.53 12.06
N GLY A 235 0.30 4.03 11.73
CA GLY A 235 1.51 3.24 11.86
C GLY A 235 2.76 4.08 12.00
N PHE A 236 3.86 3.40 12.27
CA PHE A 236 5.19 3.99 12.38
C PHE A 236 6.25 3.08 11.76
N ARG A 237 7.33 3.67 11.34
CA ARG A 237 8.56 2.99 10.93
C ARG A 237 9.78 3.74 11.43
N LEU A 238 10.70 2.99 12.02
CA LEU A 238 12.00 3.47 12.47
C LEU A 238 13.08 2.65 11.76
N ASP A 239 14.01 3.33 11.13
CA ASP A 239 15.16 2.71 10.46
C ASP A 239 16.44 3.29 11.03
N GLY A 240 17.43 2.44 11.28
CA GLY A 240 18.72 2.88 11.75
C GLY A 240 19.87 2.03 11.19
N ALA A 241 21.01 2.70 11.02
CA ALA A 241 22.25 2.10 10.57
C ALA A 241 23.40 2.56 11.50
N PRO A 242 23.53 1.97 12.71
CA PRO A 242 24.60 2.34 13.61
C PRO A 242 25.96 1.98 13.01
N THR A 243 26.99 2.66 13.46
CA THR A 243 28.38 2.43 13.07
C THR A 243 28.74 0.93 13.16
N GLY A 244 29.06 0.31 12.02
CA GLY A 244 29.38 -1.13 11.98
C GLY A 244 28.61 -1.92 10.93
N GLY A 245 27.80 -1.25 10.09
CA GLY A 245 27.17 -1.88 8.89
C GLY A 245 25.96 -2.78 9.19
N ARG A 246 25.38 -2.71 10.40
CA ARG A 246 24.13 -3.39 10.73
C ARG A 246 22.97 -2.43 10.59
N GLU A 247 22.06 -2.73 9.66
CA GLU A 247 20.79 -2.02 9.56
C GLU A 247 19.74 -2.72 10.43
N TRP A 248 18.83 -1.92 10.99
CA TRP A 248 17.67 -2.42 11.72
C TRP A 248 16.44 -1.61 11.35
N THR A 249 15.30 -2.27 11.34
CA THR A 249 13.98 -1.67 11.14
C THR A 249 13.05 -2.11 12.25
N LEU A 250 12.29 -1.18 12.81
CA LEU A 250 11.17 -1.43 13.70
C LEU A 250 9.94 -0.74 13.11
N GLN A 251 8.87 -1.49 12.91
CA GLN A 251 7.62 -0.95 12.37
C GLN A 251 6.41 -1.61 13.01
N GLY A 252 5.30 -0.90 13.01
CA GLY A 252 4.03 -1.39 13.53
C GLY A 252 2.86 -0.58 13.03
N ASP A 253 1.72 -1.24 12.91
CA ASP A 253 0.46 -0.67 12.43
C ASP A 253 -0.67 -1.03 13.38
N LEU A 254 -1.63 -0.12 13.50
CA LEU A 254 -2.90 -0.32 14.16
C LEU A 254 -4.00 -0.02 13.15
N VAL A 255 -4.96 -0.92 13.05
CA VAL A 255 -6.11 -0.80 12.16
C VAL A 255 -7.38 -0.79 12.99
N HIS A 256 -8.28 0.12 12.67
CA HIS A 256 -9.64 0.14 13.16
C HIS A 256 -10.57 0.18 11.96
N ASN A 257 -11.40 -0.83 11.84
CA ASN A 257 -12.41 -0.93 10.80
C ASN A 257 -13.79 -0.78 11.44
N ASP A 258 -14.55 0.19 10.97
CA ASP A 258 -15.97 0.29 11.22
C ASP A 258 -16.71 0.07 9.89
N GLY A 259 -17.63 -0.87 9.86
CA GLY A 259 -18.32 -1.20 8.64
C GLY A 259 -19.43 -2.22 8.84
N ASP A 260 -20.43 -2.10 8.01
CA ASP A 260 -21.51 -3.06 7.95
C ASP A 260 -21.00 -4.34 7.27
N GLN A 261 -21.14 -5.46 7.94
CA GLN A 261 -20.82 -6.79 7.36
C GLN A 261 -22.10 -7.37 6.75
N ILE A 262 -21.96 -7.81 5.51
CA ILE A 262 -23.03 -8.52 4.80
C ILE A 262 -23.12 -9.96 5.31
#